data_278830fe6fee0df2bab2d6a0e3bb78db
#
_entry.id   278830fe6fee0df2bab2d6a0e3bb78db
#
_cell.length_a   1.000
_cell.length_b   1.000
_cell.length_c   1.000
_cell.angle_alpha   90.00
_cell.angle_beta   90.00
_cell.angle_gamma   90.00
#
_symmetry.space_group_name_H-M   'P 1'
#
loop_
_entity.id
_entity.type
_entity.pdbx_description
1 polymer ?
#
loop_
_entity_poly.entity_id
_entity_poly.type
_entity_poly.pdbx_seq_one_letter_code
_entity_poly.pdbx_strand_id
1 'polypeptide(L)'
;MASINESGRLMVKYPKTKSDPICKWRNASLETVMELVELLPKERMSKTEFRFRASEFYDGAFFRTCYQLALQLALYYEDDNVYIPRFDHNITREEAMQYMQKWMQRYYVPNPFTKRGFIDIVPSVNFLYSLVDYLENHPTKPNLATAGSALFGGEMGNILCVRYVLNEYSNIISVDRNNNMTLLLHKNAEIEVLNDRDDKMAFFNHFK
;
A
#
# COMPACT_ATOMS: atom_id res chain seq x y z
N MET A 1 -5.86 18.88 3.37
CA MET A 1 -5.63 19.62 4.62
C MET A 1 -6.08 18.75 5.77
N ALA A 2 -5.29 18.61 6.81
CA ALA A 2 -5.69 17.96 8.04
C ALA A 2 -6.41 19.00 8.93
N SER A 3 -7.52 18.61 9.55
CA SER A 3 -8.23 19.44 10.53
C SER A 3 -8.21 18.75 11.89
N ILE A 4 -8.14 19.53 12.94
CA ILE A 4 -8.26 19.05 14.32
C ILE A 4 -9.75 19.12 14.68
N ASN A 5 -10.34 18.03 15.22
CA ASN A 5 -11.70 18.06 15.72
C ASN A 5 -11.76 18.70 17.14
N GLU A 6 -12.98 18.93 17.65
CA GLU A 6 -13.22 19.55 18.94
C GLU A 6 -12.59 18.80 20.14
N SER A 7 -12.19 17.56 19.97
CA SER A 7 -11.49 16.76 20.98
C SER A 7 -9.96 16.78 20.84
N GLY A 8 -9.40 17.68 20.02
CA GLY A 8 -7.96 17.78 19.78
C GLY A 8 -7.39 16.63 18.90
N ARG A 9 -8.24 15.75 18.36
CA ARG A 9 -7.83 14.63 17.53
C ARG A 9 -7.77 15.03 16.06
N LEU A 10 -6.69 14.61 15.41
CA LEU A 10 -6.52 14.86 14.00
C LEU A 10 -7.46 14.02 13.14
N MET A 11 -8.29 14.72 12.40
CA MET A 11 -9.06 14.13 11.31
C MET A 11 -8.31 14.33 10.01
N VAL A 12 -7.82 13.25 9.42
CA VAL A 12 -7.33 13.29 8.04
C VAL A 12 -8.54 13.35 7.12
N LYS A 13 -8.92 14.55 6.69
CA LYS A 13 -9.86 14.69 5.57
C LYS A 13 -9.10 14.42 4.29
N TYR A 14 -9.40 13.29 3.68
CA TYR A 14 -8.99 13.05 2.29
C TYR A 14 -9.62 14.11 1.40
N PRO A 15 -8.87 14.68 0.45
CA PRO A 15 -9.51 15.45 -0.59
C PRO A 15 -10.55 14.53 -1.26
N LYS A 16 -11.79 14.98 -1.31
CA LYS A 16 -12.88 14.36 -2.07
C LYS A 16 -12.63 14.64 -3.56
N THR A 17 -11.53 14.17 -4.11
CA THR A 17 -11.32 14.19 -5.54
C THR A 17 -11.89 12.91 -6.12
N LYS A 18 -12.47 12.99 -7.30
CA LYS A 18 -13.04 11.85 -8.03
C LYS A 18 -12.00 10.75 -8.32
N SER A 19 -10.72 11.05 -8.18
CA SER A 19 -9.59 10.15 -8.34
C SER A 19 -8.85 10.00 -7.01
N ASP A 20 -9.27 9.05 -6.16
CA ASP A 20 -8.37 8.56 -5.12
C ASP A 20 -7.21 7.82 -5.82
N PRO A 21 -5.95 8.19 -5.53
CA PRO A 21 -4.82 7.54 -6.17
C PRO A 21 -4.77 6.05 -5.83
N ILE A 22 -4.36 5.24 -6.80
CA ILE A 22 -4.24 3.78 -6.70
C ILE A 22 -3.30 3.39 -5.56
N CYS A 23 -2.20 4.14 -5.43
CA CYS A 23 -1.12 3.85 -4.51
C CYS A 23 -0.90 5.03 -3.56
N LYS A 24 -1.08 4.81 -2.27
CA LYS A 24 -0.84 5.79 -1.20
C LYS A 24 0.44 5.46 -0.44
N TRP A 25 1.53 5.24 -1.17
CA TRP A 25 2.81 4.72 -0.65
C TRP A 25 3.81 5.82 -0.28
N ARG A 26 3.33 6.96 0.16
CA ARG A 26 4.21 8.04 0.59
C ARG A 26 5.06 7.57 1.77
N ASN A 27 6.37 7.80 1.68
CA ASN A 27 7.37 7.44 2.70
C ASN A 27 7.49 5.93 3.01
N ALA A 28 7.30 5.06 2.02
CA ALA A 28 7.45 3.60 2.17
C ALA A 28 8.94 3.15 2.15
N SER A 29 9.83 3.85 2.87
CA SER A 29 11.22 3.39 3.06
C SER A 29 11.28 2.26 4.09
N LEU A 30 12.36 1.47 4.07
CA LEU A 30 12.56 0.42 5.08
C LEU A 30 12.60 0.98 6.50
N GLU A 31 13.25 2.12 6.67
CA GLU A 31 13.31 2.82 7.96
C GLU A 31 11.91 3.15 8.46
N THR A 32 11.06 3.74 7.60
CA THR A 32 9.66 4.03 7.96
C THR A 32 8.86 2.77 8.27
N VAL A 33 9.06 1.69 7.53
CA VAL A 33 8.38 0.41 7.80
C VAL A 33 8.80 -0.14 9.17
N MET A 34 10.10 -0.13 9.48
CA MET A 34 10.63 -0.58 10.77
C MET A 34 10.10 0.29 11.92
N GLU A 35 10.13 1.62 11.78
CA GLU A 35 9.58 2.57 12.76
C GLU A 35 8.08 2.34 12.99
N LEU A 36 7.30 2.11 11.92
CA LEU A 36 5.88 1.78 12.04
C LEU A 36 5.66 0.48 12.80
N VAL A 37 6.44 -0.55 12.50
CA VAL A 37 6.35 -1.82 13.23
C VAL A 37 6.76 -1.62 14.68
N GLU A 38 7.80 -0.83 14.99
CA GLU A 38 8.22 -0.54 16.36
C GLU A 38 7.10 0.15 17.17
N LEU A 39 6.40 1.11 16.57
CA LEU A 39 5.31 1.86 17.20
C LEU A 39 4.02 1.04 17.37
N LEU A 40 3.76 0.08 16.50
CA LEU A 40 2.55 -0.73 16.57
C LEU A 40 2.61 -1.74 17.74
N PRO A 41 1.52 -1.90 18.51
CA PRO A 41 1.41 -2.94 19.53
C PRO A 41 1.68 -4.32 18.94
N LYS A 42 2.42 -5.16 19.69
CA LYS A 42 2.85 -6.49 19.22
C LYS A 42 1.86 -7.61 19.53
N GLU A 43 0.82 -7.31 20.28
CA GLU A 43 -0.17 -8.28 20.72
C GLU A 43 -1.57 -7.95 20.15
N ARG A 44 -2.37 -8.99 20.03
CA ARG A 44 -3.79 -8.85 19.69
C ARG A 44 -4.52 -8.19 20.86
N MET A 45 -5.37 -7.21 20.56
CA MET A 45 -6.15 -6.50 21.56
C MET A 45 -7.50 -6.04 21.00
N SER A 46 -8.35 -5.47 21.85
CA SER A 46 -9.55 -4.81 21.39
C SER A 46 -9.20 -3.53 20.61
N LYS A 47 -10.05 -3.14 19.65
CA LYS A 47 -9.89 -1.88 18.95
C LYS A 47 -9.90 -0.67 19.88
N THR A 48 -10.70 -0.73 20.94
CA THR A 48 -10.78 0.36 21.94
C THR A 48 -9.44 0.53 22.66
N GLU A 49 -8.82 -0.55 23.06
CA GLU A 49 -7.50 -0.53 23.69
C GLU A 49 -6.42 -0.07 22.73
N PHE A 50 -6.42 -0.59 21.49
CA PHE A 50 -5.51 -0.14 20.45
C PHE A 50 -5.62 1.37 20.23
N ARG A 51 -6.83 1.91 20.12
CA ARG A 51 -7.05 3.34 19.90
C ARG A 51 -6.66 4.20 21.10
N PHE A 52 -6.85 3.67 22.30
CA PHE A 52 -6.39 4.34 23.52
C PHE A 52 -4.86 4.42 23.51
N ARG A 53 -4.15 3.33 23.33
CA ARG A 53 -2.68 3.30 23.22
C ARG A 53 -2.21 4.16 22.05
N ALA A 54 -2.85 4.04 20.91
CA ALA A 54 -2.54 4.84 19.72
C ALA A 54 -2.67 6.35 19.99
N SER A 55 -3.63 6.80 20.81
CA SER A 55 -3.80 8.21 21.13
C SER A 55 -2.65 8.79 21.97
N GLU A 56 -1.94 7.95 22.72
CA GLU A 56 -0.76 8.35 23.49
C GLU A 56 0.50 8.45 22.62
N PHE A 57 0.61 7.59 21.57
CA PHE A 57 1.78 7.53 20.70
C PHE A 57 1.66 8.42 19.45
N TYR A 58 0.44 8.80 19.08
CA TYR A 58 0.15 9.33 17.75
C TYR A 58 -0.29 10.79 17.72
N ASP A 59 0.19 11.62 18.60
CA ASP A 59 -0.09 13.06 18.56
C ASP A 59 0.75 13.82 17.51
N GLY A 60 1.68 13.14 16.83
CA GLY A 60 2.64 13.72 15.91
C GLY A 60 2.25 13.75 14.44
N ALA A 61 2.97 14.58 13.67
CA ALA A 61 2.87 14.67 12.21
C ALA A 61 3.20 13.33 11.50
N PHE A 62 4.00 12.48 12.14
CA PHE A 62 4.42 11.18 11.65
C PHE A 62 3.23 10.24 11.47
N PHE A 63 2.38 10.10 12.46
CA PHE A 63 1.22 9.21 12.38
C PHE A 63 0.24 9.59 11.27
N ARG A 64 0.03 10.87 11.03
CA ARG A 64 -0.87 11.37 9.98
C ARG A 64 -0.52 10.85 8.60
N THR A 65 0.77 10.73 8.33
CA THR A 65 1.29 10.29 7.03
C THR A 65 1.33 8.77 6.95
N CYS A 66 1.50 8.10 8.08
CA CYS A 66 1.87 6.69 8.16
C CYS A 66 0.72 5.74 8.48
N TYR A 67 -0.40 6.22 9.08
CA TYR A 67 -1.55 5.37 9.39
C TYR A 67 -2.09 4.63 8.16
N GLN A 68 -2.27 5.36 7.05
CA GLN A 68 -2.75 4.75 5.82
C GLN A 68 -1.70 3.89 5.13
N LEU A 69 -0.43 4.30 5.23
CA LEU A 69 0.66 3.49 4.75
C LEU A 69 0.68 2.15 5.50
N ALA A 70 0.62 2.17 6.82
CA ALA A 70 0.61 0.95 7.64
C ALA A 70 -0.53 -0.01 7.27
N LEU A 71 -1.74 0.52 6.99
CA LEU A 71 -2.87 -0.27 6.53
C LEU A 71 -2.66 -0.84 5.13
N GLN A 72 -2.17 -0.03 4.17
CA GLN A 72 -1.87 -0.51 2.82
C GLN A 72 -0.70 -1.49 2.76
N LEU A 73 0.26 -1.35 3.67
CA LEU A 73 1.33 -2.32 3.85
C LEU A 73 0.88 -3.56 4.63
N ALA A 74 -0.38 -3.63 5.06
CA ALA A 74 -0.92 -4.72 5.87
C ALA A 74 -0.08 -5.01 7.14
N LEU A 75 0.49 -3.97 7.77
CA LEU A 75 1.27 -4.11 9.00
C LEU A 75 0.38 -4.41 10.22
N TYR A 76 -0.89 -4.15 10.11
CA TYR A 76 -1.90 -4.57 11.07
C TYR A 76 -3.28 -4.66 10.42
N TYR A 77 -4.16 -5.37 11.09
CA TYR A 77 -5.59 -5.42 10.81
C TYR A 77 -6.37 -4.72 11.91
N GLU A 78 -7.38 -3.95 11.53
CA GLU A 78 -8.32 -3.31 12.45
C GLU A 78 -9.74 -3.39 11.87
N ASP A 79 -10.68 -3.89 12.67
CA ASP A 79 -12.12 -3.79 12.44
C ASP A 79 -12.82 -3.15 13.64
N ASP A 80 -14.14 -3.35 13.77
CA ASP A 80 -14.90 -2.76 14.86
C ASP A 80 -14.62 -3.37 16.24
N ASN A 81 -14.01 -4.55 16.32
CA ASN A 81 -13.83 -5.30 17.54
C ASN A 81 -12.38 -5.60 17.89
N VAL A 82 -11.48 -5.69 16.92
CA VAL A 82 -10.14 -6.24 17.13
C VAL A 82 -9.05 -5.49 16.37
N TYR A 83 -7.88 -5.44 16.98
CA TYR A 83 -6.59 -5.11 16.38
C TYR A 83 -5.73 -6.38 16.35
N ILE A 84 -5.08 -6.65 15.23
CA ILE A 84 -4.16 -7.78 15.04
C ILE A 84 -2.90 -7.26 14.37
N PRO A 85 -1.71 -7.34 15.03
CA PRO A 85 -0.45 -6.95 14.42
C PRO A 85 0.01 -7.97 13.37
N ARG A 86 0.84 -7.51 12.43
CA ARG A 86 1.54 -8.39 11.49
C ARG A 86 2.71 -9.09 12.16
N PHE A 87 3.42 -8.38 13.00
CA PHE A 87 4.61 -8.82 13.70
C PHE A 87 4.38 -8.76 15.22
N ASP A 88 4.81 -9.77 15.92
CA ASP A 88 4.78 -9.87 17.38
C ASP A 88 6.10 -9.37 18.02
N HIS A 89 7.04 -8.89 17.21
CA HIS A 89 8.35 -8.38 17.62
C HIS A 89 8.76 -7.18 16.74
N ASN A 90 9.83 -6.49 17.14
CA ASN A 90 10.48 -5.48 16.29
C ASN A 90 11.30 -6.19 15.22
N ILE A 91 11.07 -5.81 13.98
CA ILE A 91 11.70 -6.47 12.83
C ILE A 91 13.08 -5.91 12.53
N THR A 92 13.96 -6.75 12.06
CA THR A 92 15.25 -6.36 11.50
C THR A 92 15.09 -5.75 10.10
N ARG A 93 16.15 -5.09 9.61
CA ARG A 93 16.16 -4.56 8.24
C ARG A 93 15.98 -5.65 7.19
N GLU A 94 16.54 -6.84 7.43
CA GLU A 94 16.40 -7.97 6.52
C GLU A 94 14.97 -8.48 6.47
N GLU A 95 14.32 -8.66 7.61
CA GLU A 95 12.90 -9.06 7.70
C GLU A 95 11.98 -8.02 7.05
N ALA A 96 12.26 -6.73 7.26
CA ALA A 96 11.52 -5.65 6.61
C ALA A 96 11.66 -5.73 5.08
N MET A 97 12.86 -5.95 4.55
CA MET A 97 13.10 -6.09 3.11
C MET A 97 12.38 -7.31 2.55
N GLN A 98 12.51 -8.48 3.18
CA GLN A 98 11.84 -9.70 2.75
C GLN A 98 10.32 -9.52 2.74
N TYR A 99 9.77 -8.89 3.78
CA TYR A 99 8.35 -8.58 3.86
C TYR A 99 7.90 -7.65 2.73
N MET A 100 8.62 -6.56 2.49
CA MET A 100 8.26 -5.57 1.47
C MET A 100 8.35 -6.14 0.06
N GLN A 101 9.33 -7.00 -0.22
CA GLN A 101 9.42 -7.72 -1.49
C GLN A 101 8.24 -8.66 -1.70
N LYS A 102 7.90 -9.46 -0.68
CA LYS A 102 6.70 -10.33 -0.70
C LYS A 102 5.42 -9.51 -0.89
N TRP A 103 5.29 -8.43 -0.13
CA TRP A 103 4.15 -7.52 -0.22
C TRP A 103 4.01 -6.93 -1.63
N MET A 104 5.10 -6.43 -2.23
CA MET A 104 5.07 -5.84 -3.58
C MET A 104 4.65 -6.86 -4.64
N GLN A 105 5.14 -8.10 -4.56
CA GLN A 105 4.77 -9.17 -5.48
C GLN A 105 3.30 -9.58 -5.37
N ARG A 106 2.68 -9.36 -4.23
CA ARG A 106 1.30 -9.78 -3.95
C ARG A 106 0.30 -8.64 -3.88
N TYR A 107 0.76 -7.37 -3.95
CA TYR A 107 -0.14 -6.23 -3.86
C TYR A 107 -1.14 -6.21 -5.01
N TYR A 108 -2.39 -5.98 -4.69
CA TYR A 108 -3.48 -5.96 -5.65
C TYR A 108 -4.32 -4.69 -5.58
N VAL A 109 -4.97 -4.36 -6.68
CA VAL A 109 -5.86 -3.21 -6.82
C VAL A 109 -7.10 -3.60 -7.64
N PRO A 110 -8.27 -3.03 -7.31
CA PRO A 110 -8.58 -2.28 -6.10
C PRO A 110 -8.53 -3.15 -4.85
N ASN A 111 -8.27 -2.55 -3.70
CA ASN A 111 -8.26 -3.20 -2.40
C ASN A 111 -9.06 -2.36 -1.39
N PRO A 112 -9.30 -2.82 -0.14
CA PRO A 112 -10.14 -2.13 0.84
C PRO A 112 -9.74 -0.67 1.11
N PHE A 113 -8.48 -0.31 0.82
CA PHE A 113 -7.91 1.02 1.08
C PHE A 113 -7.82 1.91 -0.17
N THR A 114 -8.15 1.38 -1.35
CA THR A 114 -8.11 2.10 -2.65
C THR A 114 -9.47 2.19 -3.34
N LYS A 115 -10.50 1.62 -2.77
CA LYS A 115 -11.80 1.35 -3.41
C LYS A 115 -12.54 2.57 -3.97
N ARG A 116 -12.27 3.77 -3.50
CA ARG A 116 -12.99 4.98 -3.94
C ARG A 116 -12.63 5.43 -5.36
N GLY A 117 -11.46 5.05 -5.87
CA GLY A 117 -10.99 5.40 -7.20
C GLY A 117 -11.31 4.37 -8.30
N PHE A 118 -11.83 3.18 -7.92
CA PHE A 118 -11.91 2.02 -8.81
C PHE A 118 -13.27 1.31 -8.77
N ILE A 119 -14.34 2.07 -8.70
CA ILE A 119 -15.70 1.50 -8.65
C ILE A 119 -15.96 0.59 -9.85
N ASP A 120 -15.39 0.93 -11.00
CA ASP A 120 -15.63 0.24 -12.27
C ASP A 120 -14.64 -0.91 -12.55
N ILE A 121 -13.59 -1.08 -11.73
CA ILE A 121 -12.65 -2.18 -11.90
C ILE A 121 -13.08 -3.36 -11.03
N VAL A 122 -13.60 -4.38 -11.67
CA VAL A 122 -13.97 -5.65 -11.05
C VAL A 122 -13.54 -6.76 -12.03
N PRO A 123 -12.80 -7.76 -11.58
CA PRO A 123 -12.25 -8.03 -10.26
C PRO A 123 -10.94 -7.29 -9.96
N SER A 124 -10.43 -7.41 -8.72
CA SER A 124 -9.10 -6.93 -8.35
C SER A 124 -8.01 -7.72 -9.08
N VAL A 125 -6.93 -7.04 -9.44
CA VAL A 125 -5.80 -7.66 -10.15
C VAL A 125 -4.48 -7.38 -9.41
N ASN A 126 -3.51 -8.27 -9.58
CA ASN A 126 -2.16 -8.04 -9.05
C ASN A 126 -1.54 -6.83 -9.73
N PHE A 127 -1.09 -5.87 -8.92
CA PHE A 127 -0.56 -4.60 -9.41
C PHE A 127 0.74 -4.76 -10.21
N LEU A 128 1.71 -5.47 -9.66
CA LEU A 128 3.02 -5.64 -10.28
C LEU A 128 2.93 -6.42 -11.59
N TYR A 129 2.21 -7.52 -11.58
CA TYR A 129 2.08 -8.39 -12.76
C TYR A 129 1.24 -7.77 -13.86
N SER A 130 0.26 -6.91 -13.52
CA SER A 130 -0.43 -6.10 -14.52
C SER A 130 0.52 -5.14 -15.24
N LEU A 131 1.50 -4.56 -14.53
CA LEU A 131 2.54 -3.73 -15.16
C LEU A 131 3.49 -4.55 -16.04
N VAL A 132 3.83 -5.79 -15.62
CA VAL A 132 4.65 -6.71 -16.44
C VAL A 132 3.94 -7.03 -17.74
N ASP A 133 2.68 -7.47 -17.65
CA ASP A 133 1.85 -7.78 -18.82
C ASP A 133 1.70 -6.54 -19.76
N TYR A 134 1.50 -5.37 -19.17
CA TYR A 134 1.46 -4.14 -19.95
C TYR A 134 2.76 -3.90 -20.71
N LEU A 135 3.92 -4.05 -20.07
CA LEU A 135 5.22 -3.85 -20.71
C LEU A 135 5.47 -4.83 -21.86
N GLU A 136 5.11 -6.09 -21.69
CA GLU A 136 5.25 -7.12 -22.71
C GLU A 136 4.39 -6.84 -23.95
N ASN A 137 3.18 -6.31 -23.74
CA ASN A 137 2.26 -5.99 -24.82
C ASN A 137 2.45 -4.58 -25.41
N HIS A 138 3.14 -3.66 -24.70
CA HIS A 138 3.33 -2.27 -25.12
C HIS A 138 4.79 -1.80 -25.01
N PRO A 139 5.75 -2.47 -25.66
CA PRO A 139 7.18 -2.19 -25.47
C PRO A 139 7.60 -0.78 -25.92
N THR A 140 6.82 -0.12 -26.76
CA THR A 140 7.08 1.25 -27.23
C THR A 140 6.49 2.34 -26.32
N LYS A 141 5.73 1.97 -25.29
CA LYS A 141 5.04 2.90 -24.38
C LYS A 141 5.28 2.54 -22.91
N PRO A 142 6.53 2.43 -22.47
CA PRO A 142 6.86 1.87 -21.16
C PRO A 142 6.63 2.85 -19.98
N ASN A 143 5.96 3.99 -20.20
CA ASN A 143 5.81 5.01 -19.17
C ASN A 143 4.82 4.58 -18.09
N LEU A 144 5.24 4.67 -16.82
CA LEU A 144 4.49 4.24 -15.65
C LEU A 144 3.13 4.96 -15.49
N ALA A 145 3.08 6.27 -15.79
CA ALA A 145 1.82 7.02 -15.69
C ALA A 145 0.84 6.59 -16.81
N THR A 146 1.34 6.35 -18.00
CA THR A 146 0.53 5.86 -19.13
C THR A 146 0.00 4.45 -18.83
N ALA A 147 0.85 3.57 -18.31
CA ALA A 147 0.44 2.22 -17.90
C ALA A 147 -0.65 2.27 -16.82
N GLY A 148 -0.47 3.11 -15.79
CA GLY A 148 -1.46 3.28 -14.74
C GLY A 148 -2.82 3.73 -15.25
N SER A 149 -2.84 4.71 -16.14
CA SER A 149 -4.08 5.19 -16.75
C SER A 149 -4.74 4.12 -17.64
N ALA A 150 -3.95 3.36 -18.39
CA ALA A 150 -4.46 2.31 -19.28
C ALA A 150 -5.00 1.10 -18.52
N LEU A 151 -4.28 0.64 -17.48
CA LEU A 151 -4.63 -0.56 -16.73
C LEU A 151 -5.71 -0.32 -15.68
N PHE A 152 -5.66 0.84 -15.02
CA PHE A 152 -6.44 1.07 -13.81
C PHE A 152 -7.41 2.24 -13.94
N GLY A 153 -7.43 2.93 -15.07
CA GLY A 153 -8.37 4.03 -15.35
C GLY A 153 -8.20 5.27 -14.47
N GLY A 154 -7.08 5.40 -13.75
CA GLY A 154 -6.88 6.47 -12.79
C GLY A 154 -5.43 6.85 -12.55
N GLU A 155 -5.23 7.85 -11.70
CA GLU A 155 -3.88 8.28 -11.31
C GLU A 155 -3.22 7.26 -10.38
N MET A 156 -1.97 6.93 -10.65
CA MET A 156 -1.16 6.03 -9.82
C MET A 156 -0.85 6.60 -8.41
N GLY A 157 -1.20 7.86 -8.16
CA GLY A 157 -0.82 8.58 -6.96
C GLY A 157 0.44 9.41 -7.18
N ASN A 158 1.22 9.63 -6.13
CA ASN A 158 2.52 10.27 -6.29
C ASN A 158 3.46 9.33 -7.05
N ILE A 159 3.67 9.60 -8.32
CA ILE A 159 4.48 8.77 -9.22
C ILE A 159 5.91 8.53 -8.70
N LEU A 160 6.47 9.51 -7.98
CA LEU A 160 7.80 9.38 -7.38
C LEU A 160 7.81 8.31 -6.29
N CYS A 161 6.74 8.22 -5.49
CA CYS A 161 6.62 7.20 -4.45
C CYS A 161 6.42 5.81 -5.06
N VAL A 162 5.61 5.70 -6.11
CA VAL A 162 5.42 4.45 -6.84
C VAL A 162 6.72 3.97 -7.48
N ARG A 163 7.44 4.88 -8.13
CA ARG A 163 8.76 4.60 -8.70
C ARG A 163 9.74 4.09 -7.66
N TYR A 164 9.80 4.76 -6.50
CA TYR A 164 10.65 4.34 -5.39
C TYR A 164 10.33 2.90 -4.95
N VAL A 165 9.06 2.62 -4.67
CA VAL A 165 8.60 1.31 -4.19
C VAL A 165 8.87 0.20 -5.22
N LEU A 166 8.64 0.46 -6.50
CA LEU A 166 8.94 -0.49 -7.57
C LEU A 166 10.45 -0.77 -7.64
N ASN A 167 11.28 0.26 -7.65
CA ASN A 167 12.74 0.10 -7.72
C ASN A 167 13.33 -0.61 -6.50
N GLU A 168 12.79 -0.35 -5.31
CA GLU A 168 13.34 -0.90 -4.07
C GLU A 168 12.87 -2.33 -3.83
N TYR A 169 11.61 -2.66 -4.16
CA TYR A 169 11.01 -3.91 -3.68
C TYR A 169 10.55 -4.88 -4.79
N SER A 170 10.40 -4.45 -6.05
CA SER A 170 9.82 -5.36 -7.05
C SER A 170 10.79 -6.44 -7.53
N ASN A 171 12.07 -6.12 -7.67
CA ASN A 171 13.10 -6.98 -8.29
C ASN A 171 12.78 -7.43 -9.74
N ILE A 172 11.69 -6.96 -10.33
CA ILE A 172 11.17 -7.38 -11.63
C ILE A 172 11.14 -6.21 -12.60
N ILE A 173 10.78 -5.02 -12.12
CA ILE A 173 10.68 -3.80 -12.91
C ILE A 173 11.61 -2.75 -12.32
N SER A 174 12.39 -2.08 -13.17
CA SER A 174 13.04 -0.82 -12.82
C SER A 174 12.35 0.35 -13.50
N VAL A 175 12.36 1.52 -12.85
CA VAL A 175 11.71 2.74 -13.35
C VAL A 175 12.73 3.88 -13.33
N ASP A 176 13.02 4.47 -14.49
CA ASP A 176 13.98 5.55 -14.65
C ASP A 176 13.44 6.92 -14.15
N ARG A 177 14.28 7.97 -14.26
CA ARG A 177 13.93 9.33 -13.85
C ARG A 177 12.79 9.95 -14.68
N ASN A 178 12.58 9.45 -15.90
CA ASN A 178 11.51 9.88 -16.81
C ASN A 178 10.23 9.02 -16.62
N ASN A 179 10.22 8.14 -15.62
CA ASN A 179 9.16 7.19 -15.32
C ASN A 179 8.97 6.11 -16.39
N ASN A 180 9.98 5.82 -17.20
CA ASN A 180 9.95 4.68 -18.11
C ASN A 180 10.34 3.42 -17.34
N MET A 181 9.55 2.38 -17.53
CA MET A 181 9.74 1.08 -16.93
C MET A 181 10.60 0.19 -17.84
N THR A 182 11.43 -0.63 -17.22
CA THR A 182 12.22 -1.67 -17.88
C THR A 182 12.00 -2.98 -17.14
N LEU A 183 11.71 -4.04 -17.87
CA LEU A 183 11.57 -5.37 -17.32
C LEU A 183 12.97 -5.96 -17.05
N LEU A 184 13.25 -6.33 -15.80
CA LEU A 184 14.54 -6.90 -15.37
C LEU A 184 14.53 -8.43 -15.49
N LEU A 185 13.39 -9.05 -15.23
CA LEU A 185 13.18 -10.49 -15.26
C LEU A 185 11.88 -10.79 -15.99
N HIS A 186 11.95 -11.64 -17.00
CA HIS A 186 10.75 -12.21 -17.62
C HIS A 186 10.18 -13.27 -16.66
N LYS A 187 9.07 -13.00 -16.06
CA LYS A 187 8.27 -14.00 -15.34
C LYS A 187 6.94 -14.12 -16.07
N ASN A 188 6.65 -15.34 -16.52
CA ASN A 188 5.29 -15.72 -16.84
C ASN A 188 4.48 -15.67 -15.53
N ALA A 189 3.81 -14.56 -15.31
CA ALA A 189 2.99 -14.40 -14.13
C ALA A 189 1.53 -14.52 -14.56
N GLU A 190 0.86 -15.53 -14.07
CA GLU A 190 -0.59 -15.54 -14.11
C GLU A 190 -1.09 -14.35 -13.27
N ILE A 191 -1.90 -13.49 -13.89
CA ILE A 191 -2.54 -12.40 -13.19
C ILE A 191 -3.60 -13.01 -12.29
N GLU A 192 -3.30 -13.06 -10.99
CA GLU A 192 -4.24 -13.56 -9.99
C GLU A 192 -5.45 -12.62 -9.91
N VAL A 193 -6.62 -13.15 -10.17
CA VAL A 193 -7.90 -12.45 -10.07
C VAL A 193 -8.45 -12.64 -8.66
N LEU A 194 -8.61 -11.54 -7.93
CA LEU A 194 -9.02 -11.56 -6.53
C LEU A 194 -10.46 -11.04 -6.39
N ASN A 195 -11.31 -11.84 -5.74
CA ASN A 195 -12.72 -11.52 -5.56
C ASN A 195 -13.03 -10.71 -4.30
N ASP A 196 -12.11 -10.68 -3.33
CA ASP A 196 -12.31 -10.10 -2.00
C ASP A 196 -11.84 -8.64 -1.88
N ARG A 197 -12.15 -7.82 -2.90
CA ARG A 197 -11.65 -6.44 -3.00
C ARG A 197 -11.95 -5.54 -1.80
N ASP A 198 -13.04 -5.81 -1.08
CA ASP A 198 -13.53 -4.97 0.03
C ASP A 198 -13.27 -5.59 1.40
N ASP A 199 -12.80 -6.82 1.47
CA ASP A 199 -12.54 -7.53 2.71
C ASP A 199 -11.14 -7.18 3.26
N LYS A 200 -11.12 -6.47 4.39
CA LYS A 200 -9.87 -6.07 5.06
C LYS A 200 -9.12 -7.26 5.66
N MET A 201 -9.83 -8.30 6.15
CA MET A 201 -9.20 -9.48 6.72
C MET A 201 -8.57 -10.33 5.61
N ALA A 202 -9.26 -10.50 4.49
CA ALA A 202 -8.70 -11.16 3.31
C ALA A 202 -7.44 -10.42 2.82
N PHE A 203 -7.50 -9.08 2.71
CA PHE A 203 -6.33 -8.26 2.37
C PHE A 203 -5.18 -8.47 3.36
N PHE A 204 -5.44 -8.38 4.67
CA PHE A 204 -4.41 -8.62 5.67
C PHE A 204 -3.82 -10.03 5.58
N ASN A 205 -4.63 -11.07 5.43
CA ASN A 205 -4.17 -12.46 5.35
C ASN A 205 -3.41 -12.77 4.04
N HIS A 206 -3.68 -12.04 2.97
CA HIS A 206 -3.04 -12.23 1.66
C HIS A 206 -1.50 -12.09 1.71
N PHE A 207 -0.97 -11.36 2.67
CA PHE A 207 0.48 -11.14 2.85
C PHE A 207 1.13 -11.99 3.95
N LYS A 208 0.42 -12.98 4.48
CA LYS A 208 0.99 -13.96 5.43
C LYS A 208 1.99 -14.91 4.79
#